data_5632c32e733c4ef03a8615bb887a0db5
#
_entry.id   5632c32e733c4ef03a8615bb887a0db5
#
_cell.length_a   1.000
_cell.length_b   1.000
_cell.length_c   1.000
_cell.angle_alpha   90.00
_cell.angle_beta   90.00
_cell.angle_gamma   90.00
#
_symmetry.space_group_name_H-M   'P 1'
#
loop_
_entity.id
_entity.type
_entity.pdbx_description
1 polymer ?
#
loop_
_entity_poly.entity_id
_entity_poly.type
_entity_poly.pdbx_seq_one_letter_code
_entity_poly.pdbx_strand_id
1 'polypeptide(L)'
;RKLGLVHLERLEGNSEKLSAFKEYSSNLIVAESVLGEIKLPKKQKKNCAELSYQEAIELSAEIVKKSDKKKQLLEEISANVSELERFYAWGSVSLEDLSFLSEKGINIKLFEVPVEKYAQIDESLDTILVNNDKKTARFILVNAQKERPENLLPEAFEVPLPRCSTTELELQIKENESLIEQIDNFFLENVCFINSIQKAKKILEADIEFENVNAGMNRENLGNENDLAWISGYVPTENLQELKDACKEYCWALSFVDPEDDDIEVPTKLKNNKGNVSQSLGSISGYDLVLFSIVTFMPSD
;
A
#
# COMPACT_ATOMS: atom_id res chain seq x y z
N ARG A 1 -16.04 -25.81 -9.33
CA ARG A 1 -16.07 -25.69 -7.83
C ARG A 1 -16.93 -26.77 -7.16
N LYS A 2 -18.09 -27.14 -7.70
CA LYS A 2 -18.97 -28.13 -7.05
C LYS A 2 -18.42 -29.57 -7.07
N LEU A 3 -17.62 -29.92 -8.07
CA LEU A 3 -17.08 -31.27 -8.23
C LEU A 3 -15.83 -31.51 -7.37
N GLY A 4 -14.95 -30.50 -7.19
CA GLY A 4 -13.74 -30.63 -6.37
C GLY A 4 -12.73 -31.70 -6.81
N LEU A 5 -12.87 -32.19 -8.04
CA LEU A 5 -12.22 -33.40 -8.54
C LEU A 5 -11.01 -33.13 -9.43
N VAL A 6 -10.85 -31.89 -9.91
CA VAL A 6 -9.91 -31.56 -10.98
C VAL A 6 -8.90 -30.49 -10.54
N HIS A 7 -7.67 -30.62 -11.00
CA HIS A 7 -6.66 -29.58 -10.99
C HIS A 7 -6.62 -28.90 -12.36
N LEU A 8 -7.00 -27.64 -12.40
CA LEU A 8 -6.91 -26.85 -13.63
C LEU A 8 -5.47 -26.44 -13.89
N GLU A 9 -5.06 -26.38 -15.15
CA GLU A 9 -3.85 -25.70 -15.54
C GLU A 9 -3.87 -24.23 -15.03
N ARG A 10 -2.69 -23.67 -14.71
CA ARG A 10 -2.60 -22.29 -14.26
C ARG A 10 -3.03 -21.36 -15.40
N LEU A 11 -4.24 -20.85 -15.28
CA LEU A 11 -4.77 -19.86 -16.19
C LEU A 11 -4.55 -18.48 -15.58
N GLU A 12 -3.71 -17.67 -16.22
CA GLU A 12 -3.56 -16.25 -15.88
C GLU A 12 -4.46 -15.44 -16.80
N GLY A 13 -5.62 -15.08 -16.27
CA GLY A 13 -6.55 -14.19 -16.95
C GLY A 13 -6.30 -12.74 -16.57
N ASN A 14 -6.70 -11.82 -17.45
CA ASN A 14 -6.74 -10.40 -17.17
C ASN A 14 -8.14 -9.88 -17.50
N SER A 15 -8.86 -9.42 -16.45
CA SER A 15 -10.16 -8.76 -16.60
C SER A 15 -10.23 -7.55 -15.67
N GLU A 16 -11.04 -6.55 -16.01
CA GLU A 16 -11.28 -5.39 -15.14
C GLU A 16 -11.80 -5.84 -13.76
N LYS A 17 -12.67 -6.85 -13.75
CA LYS A 17 -13.21 -7.43 -12.52
C LYS A 17 -12.14 -8.09 -11.67
N LEU A 18 -11.20 -8.80 -12.28
CA LEU A 18 -10.06 -9.39 -11.56
C LEU A 18 -9.15 -8.32 -10.98
N SER A 19 -8.92 -7.23 -11.71
CA SER A 19 -8.14 -6.09 -11.23
C SER A 19 -8.80 -5.44 -10.00
N ALA A 20 -10.13 -5.21 -10.04
CA ALA A 20 -10.90 -4.71 -8.91
C ALA A 20 -10.84 -5.67 -7.70
N PHE A 21 -10.96 -6.97 -7.91
CA PHE A 21 -10.85 -7.96 -6.84
C PHE A 21 -9.45 -7.98 -6.20
N LYS A 22 -8.39 -7.81 -6.99
CA LYS A 22 -7.02 -7.70 -6.46
C LYS A 22 -6.84 -6.43 -5.62
N GLU A 23 -7.44 -5.31 -6.02
CA GLU A 23 -7.46 -4.07 -5.24
C GLU A 23 -8.20 -4.26 -3.91
N TYR A 24 -9.41 -4.84 -3.93
CA TYR A 24 -10.15 -5.14 -2.71
C TYR A 24 -9.37 -6.08 -1.78
N SER A 25 -8.69 -7.08 -2.32
CA SER A 25 -7.83 -7.98 -1.54
C SER A 25 -6.68 -7.25 -0.86
N SER A 26 -6.02 -6.34 -1.58
CA SER A 26 -4.98 -5.49 -1.01
C SER A 26 -5.52 -4.63 0.13
N ASN A 27 -6.68 -4.00 -0.06
CA ASN A 27 -7.31 -3.17 0.97
C ASN A 27 -7.69 -3.98 2.22
N LEU A 28 -8.24 -5.19 2.05
CA LEU A 28 -8.58 -6.08 3.17
C LEU A 28 -7.34 -6.52 3.95
N ILE A 29 -6.23 -6.81 3.27
CA ILE A 29 -4.95 -7.19 3.92
C ILE A 29 -4.40 -6.03 4.74
N VAL A 30 -4.37 -4.83 4.17
CA VAL A 30 -3.87 -3.63 4.88
C VAL A 30 -4.78 -3.30 6.07
N ALA A 31 -6.10 -3.34 5.89
CA ALA A 31 -7.06 -3.08 6.97
C ALA A 31 -6.93 -4.10 8.11
N GLU A 32 -6.76 -5.40 7.78
CA GLU A 32 -6.50 -6.44 8.78
C GLU A 32 -5.21 -6.16 9.57
N SER A 33 -4.13 -5.73 8.90
CA SER A 33 -2.88 -5.37 9.56
C SER A 33 -3.04 -4.18 10.49
N VAL A 34 -3.62 -3.07 10.00
CA VAL A 34 -3.83 -1.83 10.77
C VAL A 34 -4.67 -2.08 12.02
N LEU A 35 -5.79 -2.80 11.88
CA LEU A 35 -6.66 -3.11 13.03
C LEU A 35 -6.03 -4.15 13.97
N GLY A 36 -5.22 -5.07 13.43
CA GLY A 36 -4.55 -6.12 14.20
C GLY A 36 -3.45 -5.60 15.13
N GLU A 37 -2.84 -4.48 14.81
CA GLU A 37 -1.83 -3.82 15.64
C GLU A 37 -2.42 -3.13 16.88
N ILE A 38 -3.73 -2.86 16.88
CA ILE A 38 -4.42 -2.14 17.95
C ILE A 38 -4.70 -3.08 19.12
N LYS A 39 -4.03 -2.85 20.24
CA LYS A 39 -4.23 -3.61 21.48
C LYS A 39 -5.42 -3.06 22.26
N LEU A 40 -6.58 -3.68 22.14
CA LEU A 40 -7.71 -3.35 23.01
C LEU A 40 -7.49 -3.89 24.43
N PRO A 41 -7.71 -3.07 25.48
CA PRO A 41 -7.78 -3.58 26.84
C PRO A 41 -8.94 -4.59 26.97
N LYS A 42 -8.67 -5.72 27.65
CA LYS A 42 -9.60 -6.87 27.76
C LYS A 42 -11.05 -6.52 28.15
N LYS A 43 -11.28 -5.36 28.77
CA LYS A 43 -12.61 -4.87 29.21
C LYS A 43 -13.41 -4.15 28.11
N GLN A 44 -12.82 -3.86 26.93
CA GLN A 44 -13.45 -3.06 25.86
C GLN A 44 -13.76 -3.85 24.58
N LYS A 45 -13.80 -5.20 24.66
CA LYS A 45 -14.27 -5.97 23.51
C LYS A 45 -15.77 -5.67 23.30
N LYS A 46 -16.08 -4.69 22.47
CA LYS A 46 -17.44 -4.47 21.97
C LYS A 46 -17.81 -5.65 21.07
N ASN A 47 -18.92 -6.33 21.38
CA ASN A 47 -19.56 -7.22 20.41
C ASN A 47 -20.26 -6.33 19.38
N CYS A 48 -19.64 -6.16 18.23
CA CYS A 48 -20.27 -5.49 17.09
C CYS A 48 -21.08 -6.50 16.27
N ALA A 49 -22.11 -6.02 15.61
CA ALA A 49 -22.84 -6.82 14.62
C ALA A 49 -21.89 -7.23 13.50
N GLU A 50 -22.11 -8.39 12.92
CA GLU A 50 -21.29 -8.86 11.80
C GLU A 50 -21.60 -8.02 10.56
N LEU A 51 -20.54 -7.53 9.88
CA LEU A 51 -20.69 -6.80 8.62
C LEU A 51 -20.97 -7.77 7.48
N SER A 52 -21.75 -7.32 6.52
CA SER A 52 -21.87 -7.96 5.21
C SER A 52 -20.56 -7.90 4.44
N TYR A 53 -20.45 -8.73 3.41
CA TYR A 53 -19.27 -8.73 2.53
C TYR A 53 -18.97 -7.35 1.92
N GLN A 54 -20.01 -6.67 1.42
CA GLN A 54 -19.86 -5.37 0.80
C GLN A 54 -19.43 -4.29 1.81
N GLU A 55 -20.06 -4.26 2.99
CA GLU A 55 -19.69 -3.32 4.06
C GLU A 55 -18.25 -3.54 4.54
N ALA A 56 -17.78 -4.79 4.59
CA ALA A 56 -16.39 -5.08 4.95
C ALA A 56 -15.39 -4.57 3.91
N ILE A 57 -15.69 -4.63 2.61
CA ILE A 57 -14.87 -4.06 1.55
C ILE A 57 -14.81 -2.53 1.67
N GLU A 58 -15.97 -1.88 1.82
CA GLU A 58 -16.06 -0.42 1.93
C GLU A 58 -15.32 0.09 3.17
N LEU A 59 -15.51 -0.57 4.31
CA LEU A 59 -14.77 -0.23 5.55
C LEU A 59 -13.26 -0.40 5.36
N SER A 60 -12.83 -1.47 4.69
CA SER A 60 -11.40 -1.70 4.44
C SER A 60 -10.78 -0.61 3.58
N ALA A 61 -11.47 -0.16 2.53
CA ALA A 61 -11.03 0.95 1.71
C ALA A 61 -10.94 2.27 2.52
N GLU A 62 -11.89 2.51 3.41
CA GLU A 62 -11.84 3.69 4.29
C GLU A 62 -10.68 3.62 5.29
N ILE A 63 -10.40 2.45 5.87
CA ILE A 63 -9.26 2.24 6.77
C ILE A 63 -7.94 2.52 6.04
N VAL A 64 -7.78 2.02 4.82
CA VAL A 64 -6.57 2.27 4.00
C VAL A 64 -6.40 3.77 3.76
N LYS A 65 -7.45 4.44 3.29
CA LYS A 65 -7.43 5.89 3.05
C LYS A 65 -7.04 6.70 4.29
N LYS A 66 -7.59 6.35 5.45
CA LYS A 66 -7.26 7.00 6.72
C LYS A 66 -5.84 6.66 7.19
N SER A 67 -5.36 5.44 6.96
CA SER A 67 -3.99 5.05 7.26
C SER A 67 -2.98 5.84 6.44
N ASP A 68 -3.23 6.02 5.15
CA ASP A 68 -2.36 6.82 4.29
C ASP A 68 -2.40 8.30 4.67
N LYS A 69 -3.58 8.82 5.01
CA LYS A 69 -3.70 10.19 5.53
C LYS A 69 -2.92 10.38 6.83
N LYS A 70 -2.97 9.40 7.75
CA LYS A 70 -2.18 9.44 9.00
C LYS A 70 -0.69 9.51 8.72
N LYS A 71 -0.18 8.72 7.76
CA LYS A 71 1.23 8.77 7.35
C LYS A 71 1.61 10.15 6.84
N GLN A 72 0.81 10.75 5.96
CA GLN A 72 1.04 12.10 5.45
C GLN A 72 1.08 13.14 6.58
N LEU A 73 0.13 13.08 7.52
CA LEU A 73 0.09 14.00 8.65
C LEU A 73 1.33 13.88 9.54
N LEU A 74 1.82 12.65 9.78
CA LEU A 74 3.05 12.42 10.54
C LEU A 74 4.29 12.97 9.82
N GLU A 75 4.37 12.84 8.50
CA GLU A 75 5.44 13.44 7.70
C GLU A 75 5.40 14.97 7.74
N GLU A 76 4.21 15.56 7.63
CA GLU A 76 4.02 17.00 7.76
C GLU A 76 4.42 17.53 9.16
N ILE A 77 4.01 16.82 10.23
CA ILE A 77 4.44 17.15 11.60
C ILE A 77 5.96 17.10 11.71
N SER A 78 6.58 16.02 11.23
CA SER A 78 8.03 15.88 11.27
C SER A 78 8.76 17.01 10.53
N ALA A 79 8.26 17.40 9.36
CA ALA A 79 8.81 18.51 8.59
C ALA A 79 8.64 19.84 9.34
N ASN A 80 7.47 20.11 9.91
CA ASN A 80 7.18 21.33 10.66
C ASN A 80 8.00 21.42 11.95
N VAL A 81 8.18 20.30 12.68
CA VAL A 81 9.05 20.24 13.86
C VAL A 81 10.50 20.52 13.49
N SER A 82 11.00 19.91 12.41
CA SER A 82 12.37 20.18 11.93
C SER A 82 12.58 21.65 11.55
N GLU A 83 11.55 22.29 10.97
CA GLU A 83 11.58 23.71 10.64
C GLU A 83 11.56 24.57 11.89
N LEU A 84 10.74 24.25 12.89
CA LEU A 84 10.74 24.94 14.19
C LEU A 84 12.09 24.83 14.89
N GLU A 85 12.70 23.65 14.90
CA GLU A 85 14.04 23.42 15.50
C GLU A 85 15.11 24.27 14.79
N ARG A 86 15.03 24.34 13.46
CA ARG A 86 15.94 25.16 12.64
C ARG A 86 15.87 26.65 13.04
N PHE A 87 14.64 27.14 13.29
CA PHE A 87 14.43 28.55 13.64
C PHE A 87 14.42 28.85 15.13
N TYR A 88 14.51 27.84 16.00
CA TYR A 88 14.49 28.05 17.45
C TYR A 88 15.53 29.07 17.93
N ALA A 89 16.74 29.02 17.37
CA ALA A 89 17.82 29.93 17.75
C ALA A 89 17.70 31.33 17.10
N TRP A 90 16.80 31.50 16.13
CA TRP A 90 16.50 32.79 15.50
C TRP A 90 15.41 33.59 16.21
N GLY A 91 14.66 32.94 17.12
CA GLY A 91 13.50 33.51 17.78
C GLY A 91 12.24 33.47 16.91
N SER A 92 11.27 34.31 17.24
CA SER A 92 10.03 34.38 16.48
C SER A 92 10.26 35.16 15.18
N VAL A 93 10.18 34.47 14.03
CA VAL A 93 10.29 35.12 12.71
C VAL A 93 8.89 35.27 12.13
N SER A 94 8.49 36.52 11.91
CA SER A 94 7.23 36.87 11.26
C SER A 94 7.48 37.16 9.77
N LEU A 95 6.84 36.41 8.89
CA LEU A 95 6.93 36.65 7.45
C LEU A 95 6.23 37.93 7.04
N GLU A 96 5.18 38.33 7.77
CA GLU A 96 4.46 39.58 7.53
C GLU A 96 5.37 40.77 7.78
N ASP A 97 6.14 40.74 8.90
CA ASP A 97 7.10 41.80 9.21
C ASP A 97 8.23 41.89 8.19
N LEU A 98 8.73 40.72 7.74
CA LEU A 98 9.76 40.64 6.68
C LEU A 98 9.24 41.19 5.35
N SER A 99 8.01 40.85 4.99
CA SER A 99 7.35 41.36 3.79
C SER A 99 7.16 42.89 3.87
N PHE A 100 6.69 43.39 5.01
CA PHE A 100 6.53 44.82 5.25
C PHE A 100 7.87 45.58 5.14
N LEU A 101 8.95 45.02 5.70
CA LEU A 101 10.29 45.62 5.58
C LEU A 101 10.76 45.64 4.13
N SER A 102 10.54 44.56 3.39
CA SER A 102 10.88 44.44 1.96
C SER A 102 10.11 45.48 1.12
N GLU A 103 8.82 45.70 1.37
CA GLU A 103 8.01 46.76 0.73
C GLU A 103 8.54 48.15 1.00
N LYS A 104 9.16 48.40 2.15
CA LYS A 104 9.84 49.65 2.50
C LYS A 104 11.27 49.73 1.94
N GLY A 105 11.71 48.74 1.17
CA GLY A 105 13.04 48.72 0.56
C GLY A 105 14.12 48.16 1.46
N ILE A 106 13.77 47.62 2.64
CA ILE A 106 14.70 46.98 3.57
C ILE A 106 14.69 45.50 3.34
N ASN A 107 15.67 45.01 2.61
CA ASN A 107 15.82 43.55 2.37
C ASN A 107 16.70 42.90 3.44
N ILE A 108 16.20 41.81 4.01
CA ILE A 108 16.87 41.09 5.09
C ILE A 108 17.25 39.71 4.60
N LYS A 109 18.49 39.27 4.88
CA LYS A 109 18.97 37.90 4.70
C LYS A 109 19.56 37.38 6.01
N LEU A 110 19.33 36.11 6.27
CA LEU A 110 19.79 35.42 7.46
C LEU A 110 21.09 34.67 7.14
N PHE A 111 22.07 34.79 8.02
CA PHE A 111 23.37 34.11 7.85
C PHE A 111 23.83 33.45 9.14
N GLU A 112 24.49 32.30 8.99
CA GLU A 112 25.21 31.61 10.04
C GLU A 112 26.70 31.60 9.71
N VAL A 113 27.55 31.79 10.72
CA VAL A 113 28.99 31.76 10.60
C VAL A 113 29.60 31.17 11.89
N PRO A 114 30.75 30.51 11.84
CA PRO A 114 31.47 30.13 13.07
C PRO A 114 31.71 31.34 13.97
N VAL A 115 31.46 31.22 15.28
CA VAL A 115 31.56 32.34 16.24
C VAL A 115 32.90 33.06 16.13
N GLU A 116 34.01 32.33 15.97
CA GLU A 116 35.35 32.91 15.85
C GLU A 116 35.55 33.80 14.62
N LYS A 117 34.73 33.59 13.59
CA LYS A 117 34.76 34.30 12.32
C LYS A 117 33.86 35.50 12.32
N TYR A 118 32.85 35.59 13.20
CA TYR A 118 31.91 36.72 13.20
C TYR A 118 32.61 38.07 13.33
N ALA A 119 33.64 38.17 14.19
CA ALA A 119 34.41 39.37 14.40
C ALA A 119 35.30 39.81 13.18
N GLN A 120 35.39 38.94 12.16
CA GLN A 120 36.14 39.19 10.94
C GLN A 120 35.23 39.67 9.78
N ILE A 121 33.92 39.82 10.03
CA ILE A 121 32.99 40.37 9.03
C ILE A 121 33.36 41.81 8.80
N ASP A 122 33.33 42.23 7.53
CA ASP A 122 33.67 43.58 7.11
C ASP A 122 32.70 44.62 7.74
N GLU A 123 33.23 45.64 8.38
CA GLU A 123 32.44 46.68 9.02
C GLU A 123 31.57 47.52 8.02
N SER A 124 31.85 47.43 6.73
CA SER A 124 31.01 48.05 5.68
C SER A 124 29.68 47.35 5.47
N LEU A 125 29.49 46.14 6.01
CA LEU A 125 28.25 45.38 5.93
C LEU A 125 27.36 45.70 7.13
N ASP A 126 26.13 46.12 6.87
CA ASP A 126 25.13 46.36 7.93
C ASP A 126 24.64 45.02 8.50
N THR A 127 25.32 44.54 9.56
CA THR A 127 24.98 43.29 10.21
C THR A 127 24.41 43.47 11.59
N ILE A 128 23.42 42.65 11.96
CA ILE A 128 22.82 42.62 13.29
C ILE A 128 22.96 41.21 13.85
N LEU A 129 23.71 41.03 14.92
CA LEU A 129 23.82 39.75 15.63
C LEU A 129 22.48 39.42 16.30
N VAL A 130 21.87 38.30 15.95
CA VAL A 130 20.61 37.83 16.53
C VAL A 130 20.89 36.93 17.73
N ASN A 131 21.75 35.95 17.54
CA ASN A 131 22.07 34.97 18.56
C ASN A 131 23.46 34.36 18.30
N ASN A 132 24.13 33.91 19.36
CA ASN A 132 25.33 33.11 19.25
C ASN A 132 25.29 31.96 20.25
N ASP A 133 25.72 30.81 19.82
CA ASP A 133 26.02 29.68 20.68
C ASP A 133 27.53 29.41 20.73
N LYS A 134 27.96 28.28 21.34
CA LYS A 134 29.40 27.97 21.48
C LYS A 134 30.16 27.82 20.16
N LYS A 135 29.46 27.59 19.05
CA LYS A 135 30.06 27.25 17.75
C LYS A 135 29.65 28.19 16.65
N THR A 136 28.39 28.68 16.66
CA THR A 136 27.75 29.38 15.53
C THR A 136 27.22 30.72 16.00
N ALA A 137 27.54 31.76 15.26
CA ALA A 137 26.91 33.07 15.36
C ALA A 137 25.87 33.23 14.25
N ARG A 138 24.68 33.72 14.61
CA ARG A 138 23.54 33.95 13.72
C ARG A 138 23.32 35.44 13.62
N PHE A 139 23.34 35.95 12.41
CA PHE A 139 23.20 37.39 12.16
C PHE A 139 22.31 37.65 10.96
N ILE A 140 21.77 38.85 10.95
CA ILE A 140 20.96 39.41 9.88
C ILE A 140 21.85 40.35 9.09
N LEU A 141 21.83 40.23 7.75
CA LEU A 141 22.37 41.23 6.85
C LEU A 141 21.21 42.12 6.38
N VAL A 142 21.31 43.42 6.69
CA VAL A 142 20.32 44.43 6.34
C VAL A 142 20.69 45.04 4.97
N ASN A 143 19.67 45.45 4.19
CA ASN A 143 19.83 46.00 2.84
C ASN A 143 20.56 45.01 1.87
N ALA A 144 20.40 43.74 2.09
CA ALA A 144 21.01 42.70 1.27
C ALA A 144 20.56 42.83 -0.18
N GLN A 145 21.52 42.87 -1.11
CA GLN A 145 21.24 42.75 -2.53
C GLN A 145 20.84 41.34 -2.92
N LYS A 146 20.25 41.16 -4.10
CA LYS A 146 19.91 39.78 -4.60
C LYS A 146 21.12 38.89 -4.64
N GLU A 147 22.28 39.42 -5.01
CA GLU A 147 23.55 38.69 -5.05
C GLU A 147 24.23 38.72 -3.68
N ARG A 148 25.05 37.73 -3.42
CA ARG A 148 25.87 37.64 -2.21
C ARG A 148 26.91 38.75 -2.25
N PRO A 149 27.11 39.55 -1.19
CA PRO A 149 28.19 40.53 -1.15
C PRO A 149 29.56 39.88 -1.31
N GLU A 150 30.43 40.47 -2.14
CA GLU A 150 31.78 39.94 -2.38
C GLU A 150 32.68 39.99 -1.12
N ASN A 151 32.41 40.97 -0.24
CA ASN A 151 33.11 41.19 1.02
C ASN A 151 32.53 40.37 2.19
N LEU A 152 31.54 39.52 1.96
CA LEU A 152 31.05 38.58 2.96
C LEU A 152 31.94 37.35 3.01
N LEU A 153 32.28 36.91 4.25
CA LEU A 153 33.14 35.76 4.49
C LEU A 153 32.65 34.49 3.75
N PRO A 154 33.55 33.72 3.12
CA PRO A 154 33.15 32.48 2.43
C PRO A 154 32.45 31.48 3.35
N GLU A 155 32.81 31.46 4.63
CA GLU A 155 32.25 30.58 5.66
C GLU A 155 30.86 31.01 6.15
N ALA A 156 30.36 32.19 5.77
CA ALA A 156 29.01 32.61 6.09
C ALA A 156 27.98 31.87 5.22
N PHE A 157 27.12 31.11 5.85
CA PHE A 157 26.08 30.33 5.17
C PHE A 157 24.74 31.08 5.21
N GLU A 158 24.13 31.29 4.04
CA GLU A 158 22.82 31.91 3.94
C GLU A 158 21.74 30.92 4.36
N VAL A 159 20.94 31.27 5.37
CA VAL A 159 19.83 30.47 5.86
C VAL A 159 18.55 30.90 5.13
N PRO A 160 17.92 30.03 4.36
CA PRO A 160 16.67 30.39 3.69
C PRO A 160 15.59 30.68 4.72
N LEU A 161 14.73 31.67 4.41
CA LEU A 161 13.62 32.06 5.25
C LEU A 161 12.64 30.88 5.47
N PRO A 162 11.93 30.83 6.62
CA PRO A 162 10.94 29.79 6.87
C PRO A 162 9.77 29.92 5.87
N ARG A 163 9.07 28.80 5.66
CA ARG A 163 7.88 28.78 4.76
C ARG A 163 6.68 29.50 5.38
N CYS A 164 6.54 29.42 6.69
CA CYS A 164 5.48 30.04 7.49
C CYS A 164 6.07 30.59 8.78
N SER A 165 5.30 31.39 9.49
CA SER A 165 5.68 31.87 10.82
C SER A 165 5.78 30.71 11.84
N THR A 166 6.58 30.89 12.89
CA THR A 166 6.70 29.86 13.96
C THR A 166 5.34 29.58 14.61
N THR A 167 4.50 30.57 14.78
CA THR A 167 3.14 30.42 15.33
C THR A 167 2.21 29.63 14.43
N GLU A 168 2.32 29.80 13.11
CA GLU A 168 1.56 29.01 12.13
C GLU A 168 2.02 27.55 12.10
N LEU A 169 3.34 27.29 12.16
CA LEU A 169 3.87 25.94 12.24
C LEU A 169 3.38 25.21 13.49
N GLU A 170 3.39 25.87 14.65
CA GLU A 170 2.86 25.31 15.90
C GLU A 170 1.37 25.00 15.82
N LEU A 171 0.60 25.88 15.17
CA LEU A 171 -0.83 25.66 14.96
C LEU A 171 -1.08 24.44 14.04
N GLN A 172 -0.38 24.38 12.91
CA GLN A 172 -0.48 23.25 11.98
C GLN A 172 -0.11 21.92 12.64
N ILE A 173 0.91 21.88 13.49
CA ILE A 173 1.27 20.67 14.25
C ILE A 173 0.10 20.24 15.13
N LYS A 174 -0.49 21.16 15.90
CA LYS A 174 -1.63 20.85 16.78
C LYS A 174 -2.87 20.38 16.01
N GLU A 175 -3.16 21.02 14.87
CA GLU A 175 -4.27 20.61 14.01
C GLU A 175 -4.04 19.19 13.44
N ASN A 176 -2.83 18.92 12.96
CA ASN A 176 -2.46 17.60 12.45
C ASN A 176 -2.48 16.51 13.54
N GLU A 177 -2.03 16.83 14.76
CA GLU A 177 -2.12 15.92 15.91
C GLU A 177 -3.59 15.60 16.25
N SER A 178 -4.46 16.60 16.24
CA SER A 178 -5.90 16.41 16.46
C SER A 178 -6.55 15.53 15.38
N LEU A 179 -6.14 15.69 14.11
CA LEU A 179 -6.62 14.84 13.01
C LEU A 179 -6.13 13.40 13.15
N ILE A 180 -4.89 13.20 13.60
CA ILE A 180 -4.36 11.86 13.89
C ILE A 180 -5.15 11.20 15.02
N GLU A 181 -5.46 11.93 16.08
CA GLU A 181 -6.29 11.41 17.18
C GLU A 181 -7.68 10.97 16.69
N GLN A 182 -8.31 11.74 15.81
CA GLN A 182 -9.58 11.36 15.20
C GLN A 182 -9.47 10.08 14.37
N ILE A 183 -8.39 9.92 13.61
CA ILE A 183 -8.12 8.71 12.83
C ILE A 183 -7.89 7.52 13.76
N ASP A 184 -7.13 7.69 14.84
CA ASP A 184 -6.87 6.63 15.81
C ASP A 184 -8.14 6.20 16.54
N ASN A 185 -9.01 7.14 16.88
CA ASN A 185 -10.33 6.85 17.44
C ASN A 185 -11.21 6.07 16.44
N PHE A 186 -11.18 6.46 15.16
CA PHE A 186 -11.89 5.70 14.14
C PHE A 186 -11.38 4.25 14.05
N PHE A 187 -10.08 4.03 14.08
CA PHE A 187 -9.53 2.67 14.09
C PHE A 187 -9.95 1.88 15.33
N LEU A 188 -9.89 2.50 16.53
CA LEU A 188 -10.32 1.90 17.78
C LEU A 188 -11.80 1.47 17.77
N GLU A 189 -12.68 2.29 17.17
CA GLU A 189 -14.09 1.98 17.03
C GLU A 189 -14.34 0.79 16.11
N ASN A 190 -13.50 0.61 15.09
CA ASN A 190 -13.66 -0.39 14.04
C ASN A 190 -12.87 -1.69 14.27
N VAL A 191 -12.05 -1.79 15.32
CA VAL A 191 -11.29 -3.03 15.64
C VAL A 191 -12.21 -4.25 15.81
N CYS A 192 -13.44 -4.05 16.28
CA CYS A 192 -14.40 -5.13 16.49
C CYS A 192 -14.79 -5.85 15.19
N PHE A 193 -14.60 -5.22 14.02
CA PHE A 193 -14.95 -5.79 12.72
C PHE A 193 -13.83 -6.61 12.07
N ILE A 194 -12.69 -6.80 12.74
CA ILE A 194 -11.56 -7.56 12.20
C ILE A 194 -11.98 -8.97 11.74
N ASN A 195 -12.87 -9.63 12.46
CA ASN A 195 -13.37 -10.96 12.08
C ASN A 195 -14.21 -10.91 10.78
N SER A 196 -15.00 -9.85 10.58
CA SER A 196 -15.79 -9.66 9.35
C SER A 196 -14.89 -9.40 8.16
N ILE A 197 -13.82 -8.62 8.33
CA ILE A 197 -12.77 -8.38 7.31
C ILE A 197 -12.07 -9.69 6.94
N GLN A 198 -11.70 -10.52 7.91
CA GLN A 198 -11.08 -11.83 7.65
C GLN A 198 -12.01 -12.79 6.91
N LYS A 199 -13.32 -12.77 7.21
CA LYS A 199 -14.32 -13.56 6.48
C LYS A 199 -14.46 -13.06 5.04
N ALA A 200 -14.57 -11.74 4.85
CA ALA A 200 -14.65 -11.13 3.52
C ALA A 200 -13.43 -11.47 2.66
N LYS A 201 -12.23 -11.43 3.26
CA LYS A 201 -11.00 -11.82 2.59
C LYS A 201 -11.04 -13.27 2.06
N LYS A 202 -11.49 -14.22 2.87
CA LYS A 202 -11.63 -15.63 2.45
C LYS A 202 -12.64 -15.82 1.31
N ILE A 203 -13.75 -15.07 1.33
CA ILE A 203 -14.74 -15.09 0.25
C ILE A 203 -14.10 -14.55 -1.03
N LEU A 204 -13.43 -13.40 -0.92
CA LEU A 204 -12.80 -12.73 -2.06
C LEU A 204 -11.66 -13.56 -2.66
N GLU A 205 -10.84 -14.23 -1.84
CA GLU A 205 -9.80 -15.16 -2.32
C GLU A 205 -10.41 -16.23 -3.22
N ALA A 206 -11.55 -16.78 -2.79
CA ALA A 206 -12.25 -17.77 -3.58
C ALA A 206 -12.87 -17.19 -4.87
N ASP A 207 -13.30 -15.93 -4.86
CA ASP A 207 -13.82 -15.25 -6.06
C ASP A 207 -12.71 -14.87 -7.03
N ILE A 208 -11.53 -14.49 -6.52
CA ILE A 208 -10.32 -14.25 -7.32
C ILE A 208 -9.89 -15.54 -8.04
N GLU A 209 -9.84 -16.68 -7.33
CA GLU A 209 -9.53 -17.96 -7.95
C GLU A 209 -10.52 -18.31 -9.07
N PHE A 210 -11.81 -18.11 -8.83
CA PHE A 210 -12.83 -18.35 -9.83
C PHE A 210 -12.69 -17.42 -11.04
N GLU A 211 -12.46 -16.13 -10.79
CA GLU A 211 -12.34 -15.13 -11.87
C GLU A 211 -11.02 -15.32 -12.65
N ASN A 212 -9.94 -15.77 -12.01
CA ASN A 212 -8.71 -16.15 -12.72
C ASN A 212 -8.97 -17.27 -13.73
N VAL A 213 -9.72 -18.30 -13.33
CA VAL A 213 -10.10 -19.39 -14.24
C VAL A 213 -11.00 -18.87 -15.36
N ASN A 214 -11.99 -18.06 -15.02
CA ASN A 214 -12.94 -17.50 -15.98
C ASN A 214 -12.26 -16.59 -17.02
N ALA A 215 -11.40 -15.69 -16.56
CA ALA A 215 -10.66 -14.75 -17.41
C ALA A 215 -9.50 -15.41 -18.20
N GLY A 216 -8.93 -16.50 -17.68
CA GLY A 216 -7.88 -17.28 -18.35
C GLY A 216 -8.40 -18.37 -19.26
N MET A 217 -9.70 -18.63 -19.26
CA MET A 217 -10.31 -19.65 -20.12
C MET A 217 -10.12 -19.27 -21.60
N ASN A 218 -9.64 -20.25 -22.39
CA ASN A 218 -9.51 -20.03 -23.83
C ASN A 218 -10.91 -19.85 -24.45
N ARG A 219 -11.07 -18.83 -25.26
CA ARG A 219 -12.33 -18.52 -25.95
C ARG A 219 -12.10 -18.31 -27.43
N GLU A 220 -12.98 -18.85 -28.26
CA GLU A 220 -13.02 -18.61 -29.70
C GLU A 220 -14.40 -18.07 -30.07
N ASN A 221 -14.40 -16.87 -30.64
CA ASN A 221 -15.62 -16.23 -31.11
C ASN A 221 -16.05 -16.86 -32.44
N LEU A 222 -17.17 -17.57 -32.41
CA LEU A 222 -17.75 -18.22 -33.59
C LEU A 222 -18.64 -17.29 -34.42
N GLY A 223 -18.73 -16.01 -34.08
CA GLY A 223 -19.57 -15.02 -34.80
C GLY A 223 -21.07 -15.16 -34.54
N ASN A 224 -21.47 -15.99 -33.59
CA ASN A 224 -22.84 -16.19 -33.12
C ASN A 224 -22.98 -15.61 -31.68
N GLU A 225 -24.21 -15.74 -31.13
CA GLU A 225 -24.49 -15.29 -29.73
C GLU A 225 -23.73 -16.07 -28.64
N ASN A 226 -22.98 -17.12 -29.00
CA ASN A 226 -22.22 -17.96 -28.07
C ASN A 226 -20.78 -18.10 -28.53
N ASP A 227 -19.85 -17.96 -27.60
CA ASP A 227 -18.45 -18.25 -27.79
C ASP A 227 -18.13 -19.70 -27.42
N LEU A 228 -17.17 -20.30 -28.12
CA LEU A 228 -16.59 -21.58 -27.72
C LEU A 228 -15.56 -21.33 -26.64
N ALA A 229 -15.76 -21.94 -25.47
CA ALA A 229 -14.82 -21.83 -24.37
C ALA A 229 -14.28 -23.21 -24.00
N TRP A 230 -12.98 -23.30 -23.72
CA TRP A 230 -12.37 -24.55 -23.26
C TRP A 230 -11.38 -24.33 -22.12
N ILE A 231 -11.25 -25.37 -21.31
CA ILE A 231 -10.40 -25.41 -20.14
C ILE A 231 -9.70 -26.77 -20.08
N SER A 232 -8.43 -26.77 -19.76
CA SER A 232 -7.62 -27.97 -19.60
C SER A 232 -7.16 -28.15 -18.15
N GLY A 233 -6.84 -29.38 -17.79
CA GLY A 233 -6.36 -29.68 -16.45
C GLY A 233 -6.16 -31.17 -16.22
N TYR A 234 -5.86 -31.54 -15.00
CA TYR A 234 -5.57 -32.90 -14.61
C TYR A 234 -6.63 -33.44 -13.66
N VAL A 235 -7.05 -34.68 -13.88
CA VAL A 235 -7.99 -35.41 -13.03
C VAL A 235 -7.39 -36.73 -12.57
N PRO A 236 -7.51 -37.13 -11.29
CA PRO A 236 -7.15 -38.48 -10.86
C PRO A 236 -7.92 -39.52 -11.62
N THR A 237 -7.26 -40.58 -12.07
CA THR A 237 -7.88 -41.68 -12.86
C THR A 237 -9.09 -42.26 -12.13
N GLU A 238 -9.04 -42.34 -10.80
CA GLU A 238 -10.15 -42.79 -9.95
C GLU A 238 -11.43 -41.94 -10.09
N ASN A 239 -11.26 -40.64 -10.40
CA ASN A 239 -12.35 -39.68 -10.50
C ASN A 239 -12.79 -39.40 -11.95
N LEU A 240 -12.14 -39.98 -12.94
CA LEU A 240 -12.43 -39.78 -14.36
C LEU A 240 -13.88 -40.11 -14.73
N GLN A 241 -14.45 -41.14 -14.07
CA GLN A 241 -15.83 -41.56 -14.34
C GLN A 241 -16.82 -40.49 -13.84
N GLU A 242 -16.60 -39.92 -12.66
CA GLU A 242 -17.44 -38.85 -12.14
C GLU A 242 -17.38 -37.58 -13.03
N LEU A 243 -16.19 -37.27 -13.57
CA LEU A 243 -16.02 -36.18 -14.52
C LEU A 243 -16.80 -36.46 -15.83
N LYS A 244 -16.75 -37.68 -16.36
CA LYS A 244 -17.50 -38.09 -17.56
C LYS A 244 -19.01 -37.96 -17.36
N ASP A 245 -19.49 -38.33 -16.19
CA ASP A 245 -20.92 -38.27 -15.87
C ASP A 245 -21.38 -36.78 -15.68
N ALA A 246 -20.56 -35.95 -15.05
CA ALA A 246 -20.81 -34.53 -14.98
C ALA A 246 -20.81 -33.87 -16.38
N CYS A 247 -19.87 -34.21 -17.25
CA CYS A 247 -19.85 -33.66 -18.61
C CYS A 247 -21.11 -34.02 -19.40
N LYS A 248 -21.67 -35.22 -19.20
CA LYS A 248 -22.96 -35.59 -19.81
C LYS A 248 -24.10 -34.79 -19.21
N GLU A 249 -24.14 -34.61 -17.90
CA GLU A 249 -25.18 -33.83 -17.21
C GLU A 249 -25.23 -32.37 -17.68
N TYR A 250 -24.06 -31.75 -17.82
CA TYR A 250 -23.94 -30.34 -18.23
C TYR A 250 -23.75 -30.12 -19.72
N CYS A 251 -23.83 -31.18 -20.54
CA CYS A 251 -23.67 -31.13 -22.00
C CYS A 251 -22.32 -30.53 -22.46
N TRP A 252 -21.24 -30.86 -21.73
CA TRP A 252 -19.88 -30.48 -22.07
C TRP A 252 -19.22 -31.55 -22.96
N ALA A 253 -18.46 -31.14 -23.96
CA ALA A 253 -17.58 -32.03 -24.68
C ALA A 253 -16.32 -32.28 -23.85
N LEU A 254 -15.89 -33.52 -23.73
CA LEU A 254 -14.71 -33.96 -22.96
C LEU A 254 -13.74 -34.70 -23.86
N SER A 255 -12.50 -34.27 -23.90
CA SER A 255 -11.36 -35.00 -24.43
C SER A 255 -10.42 -35.33 -23.27
N PHE A 256 -9.75 -36.45 -23.34
CA PHE A 256 -8.75 -36.86 -22.34
C PHE A 256 -7.62 -37.63 -23.00
N VAL A 257 -6.40 -37.41 -22.50
CA VAL A 257 -5.17 -38.05 -22.97
C VAL A 257 -4.33 -38.38 -21.74
N ASP A 258 -3.58 -39.50 -21.80
CA ASP A 258 -2.60 -39.79 -20.75
C ASP A 258 -1.46 -38.77 -20.82
N PRO A 259 -0.98 -38.23 -19.67
CA PRO A 259 0.11 -37.27 -19.65
C PRO A 259 1.38 -37.84 -20.29
N GLU A 260 2.10 -37.01 -21.03
CA GLU A 260 3.39 -37.35 -21.59
C GLU A 260 4.52 -37.16 -20.55
N ASP A 261 5.66 -37.86 -20.73
CA ASP A 261 6.79 -37.76 -19.80
C ASP A 261 7.41 -36.38 -19.69
N ASP A 262 7.14 -35.48 -20.67
CA ASP A 262 7.62 -34.12 -20.74
C ASP A 262 6.65 -33.08 -20.11
N ASP A 263 5.51 -33.48 -19.60
CA ASP A 263 4.56 -32.61 -18.93
C ASP A 263 5.10 -32.14 -17.58
N ILE A 264 5.68 -30.94 -17.58
CA ILE A 264 6.37 -30.34 -16.41
C ILE A 264 5.39 -29.93 -15.29
N GLU A 265 4.12 -29.70 -15.60
CA GLU A 265 3.12 -29.13 -14.70
C GLU A 265 2.16 -30.15 -14.06
N VAL A 266 2.45 -31.43 -14.15
CA VAL A 266 1.61 -32.47 -13.54
C VAL A 266 1.58 -32.30 -12.00
N PRO A 267 0.41 -32.06 -11.40
CA PRO A 267 0.33 -31.84 -9.97
C PRO A 267 0.67 -33.11 -9.19
N THR A 268 1.69 -33.02 -8.33
CA THR A 268 2.07 -34.12 -7.44
C THR A 268 1.07 -34.25 -6.30
N LYS A 269 0.41 -35.39 -6.19
CA LYS A 269 -0.47 -35.73 -5.05
C LYS A 269 0.38 -35.87 -3.79
N LEU A 270 0.37 -34.91 -2.88
CA LEU A 270 0.91 -35.09 -1.54
C LEU A 270 0.01 -36.09 -0.79
N LYS A 271 0.40 -37.34 -0.71
CA LYS A 271 -0.20 -38.29 0.23
C LYS A 271 0.04 -37.77 1.64
N ASN A 272 -1.02 -37.53 2.40
CA ASN A 272 -0.95 -37.32 3.84
C ASN A 272 -0.33 -38.55 4.50
N ASN A 273 0.96 -38.51 4.74
CA ASN A 273 1.67 -39.55 5.46
C ASN A 273 1.62 -39.25 6.96
N LYS A 274 0.77 -39.93 7.66
CA LYS A 274 1.03 -40.26 9.06
C LYS A 274 2.14 -41.31 9.09
N GLY A 275 3.37 -40.88 9.23
CA GLY A 275 4.50 -41.78 9.53
C GLY A 275 5.56 -41.86 8.42
N ASN A 276 6.76 -41.36 8.78
CA ASN A 276 8.07 -41.58 8.18
C ASN A 276 8.39 -40.88 6.86
N VAL A 277 9.06 -39.75 7.04
CA VAL A 277 9.95 -39.16 6.05
C VAL A 277 11.21 -40.01 5.97
N SER A 278 11.27 -40.87 5.00
CA SER A 278 12.50 -41.32 4.31
C SER A 278 12.11 -42.16 3.11
N GLN A 279 12.25 -41.61 1.95
CA GLN A 279 12.80 -42.27 0.79
C GLN A 279 12.42 -41.61 -0.50
N SER A 280 13.48 -41.09 -1.13
CA SER A 280 13.81 -41.24 -2.54
C SER A 280 12.79 -40.77 -3.58
N LEU A 281 13.23 -39.80 -4.31
CA LEU A 281 12.94 -39.60 -5.73
C LEU A 281 13.07 -40.97 -6.47
N GLY A 282 12.00 -41.73 -6.45
CA GLY A 282 11.81 -42.88 -7.30
C GLY A 282 10.90 -42.45 -8.44
N SER A 283 11.30 -42.75 -9.65
CA SER A 283 10.51 -42.57 -10.86
C SER A 283 9.08 -43.06 -10.61
N ILE A 284 8.13 -42.18 -10.70
CA ILE A 284 6.69 -42.47 -10.69
C ILE A 284 6.36 -42.96 -12.10
N SER A 285 6.56 -44.23 -12.32
CA SER A 285 6.02 -44.91 -13.51
C SER A 285 4.58 -45.30 -13.19
N GLY A 286 3.64 -44.57 -13.71
CA GLY A 286 2.21 -44.80 -13.58
C GLY A 286 1.53 -43.53 -13.05
N TYR A 287 1.20 -42.64 -13.94
CA TYR A 287 0.44 -41.46 -13.59
C TYR A 287 -0.98 -41.85 -13.23
N ASP A 288 -1.35 -41.70 -11.95
CA ASP A 288 -2.74 -41.78 -11.47
C ASP A 288 -3.56 -40.54 -11.89
N LEU A 289 -3.12 -39.80 -12.90
CA LEU A 289 -3.71 -38.57 -13.41
C LEU A 289 -3.93 -38.67 -14.91
N VAL A 290 -4.97 -38.04 -15.40
CA VAL A 290 -5.31 -37.95 -16.84
C VAL A 290 -5.46 -36.45 -17.18
N LEU A 291 -4.82 -36.04 -18.27
CA LEU A 291 -5.04 -34.70 -18.85
C LEU A 291 -6.42 -34.68 -19.51
N PHE A 292 -7.21 -33.69 -19.18
CA PHE A 292 -8.52 -33.50 -19.79
C PHE A 292 -8.65 -32.09 -20.40
N SER A 293 -9.51 -31.99 -21.42
CA SER A 293 -9.98 -30.72 -21.96
C SER A 293 -11.50 -30.76 -22.04
N ILE A 294 -12.14 -29.77 -21.43
CA ILE A 294 -13.59 -29.60 -21.51
C ILE A 294 -13.88 -28.41 -22.41
N VAL A 295 -14.82 -28.61 -23.35
CA VAL A 295 -15.26 -27.59 -24.29
C VAL A 295 -16.76 -27.36 -24.10
N THR A 296 -17.16 -26.11 -24.02
CA THR A 296 -18.56 -25.72 -23.86
C THR A 296 -18.86 -24.42 -24.64
N PHE A 297 -20.14 -24.15 -24.88
CA PHE A 297 -20.60 -22.88 -25.39
C PHE A 297 -20.90 -21.94 -24.21
N MET A 298 -20.42 -20.72 -24.29
CA MET A 298 -20.74 -19.64 -23.36
C MET A 298 -21.41 -18.48 -24.09
N PRO A 299 -22.32 -17.74 -23.45
CA PRO A 299 -22.85 -16.51 -24.04
C PRO A 299 -21.68 -15.54 -24.29
N SER A 300 -21.74 -14.88 -25.46
CA SER A 300 -20.81 -13.80 -25.80
C SER A 300 -21.02 -12.62 -24.83
N ASP A 301 -19.96 -12.09 -24.28
CA ASP A 301 -20.01 -10.92 -23.40
C ASP A 301 -20.36 -9.64 -24.17
#